data_d681c2f089c6de327d9c49bff242b362
#
_entry.id   d681c2f089c6de327d9c49bff242b362
#
_cell.length_a   1.000
_cell.length_b   1.000
_cell.length_c   1.000
_cell.angle_alpha   90.00
_cell.angle_beta   90.00
_cell.angle_gamma   90.00
#
_symmetry.space_group_name_H-M   'P 1'
#
loop_
_entity.id
_entity.type
_entity.pdbx_description
1 polymer ?
#
loop_
_entity_poly.entity_id
_entity_poly.type
_entity_poly.pdbx_seq_one_letter_code
_entity_poly.pdbx_strand_id
1 'polypeptide(L)'
;MSDYKLKNVCDFDLAQTLECGQCFHFVKLDEEDYVLAAKGHVLHVSQEDDTVTFYDTEEDEYVNVWKDYFDMDRDYSAIKKKLLEKDDKLKDAIESMWGVRILNQDFFETLISFIISKKEEVNTSSLNYIIIYFILTPLVIISGFLKSFEVRLISAVQSFHIYLKQVIL
;
A
#
# COMPACT_ATOMS: atom_id res chain seq x y z
N MET A 1 16.36 12.83 9.22
CA MET A 1 15.53 12.78 8.02
C MET A 1 14.45 13.82 8.21
N SER A 2 14.02 14.49 7.16
CA SER A 2 12.96 15.51 7.24
C SER A 2 11.63 14.86 6.84
N ASP A 3 10.52 15.37 7.39
CA ASP A 3 9.19 14.95 6.97
C ASP A 3 8.81 15.72 5.70
N TYR A 4 8.19 15.03 4.75
CA TYR A 4 7.58 15.65 3.58
C TYR A 4 6.09 15.88 3.83
N LYS A 5 5.62 17.13 3.66
CA LYS A 5 4.20 17.49 3.87
C LYS A 5 3.55 17.96 2.58
N LEU A 6 2.54 17.22 2.16
CA LEU A 6 1.70 17.57 1.02
C LEU A 6 0.44 18.26 1.53
N LYS A 7 0.21 19.51 1.15
CA LYS A 7 -0.93 20.34 1.59
C LYS A 7 -1.95 20.53 0.48
N ASN A 8 -3.18 20.84 0.88
CA ASN A 8 -4.33 21.07 -0.02
C ASN A 8 -4.61 19.86 -0.90
N VAL A 9 -4.53 18.68 -0.32
CA VAL A 9 -4.82 17.43 -1.02
C VAL A 9 -6.31 17.29 -1.19
N CYS A 10 -6.75 17.19 -2.45
CA CYS A 10 -8.16 17.01 -2.80
C CYS A 10 -8.40 15.58 -3.28
N ASP A 11 -9.64 15.09 -3.07
CA ASP A 11 -10.03 13.75 -3.55
C ASP A 11 -9.10 12.64 -3.07
N PHE A 12 -8.65 12.73 -1.82
CA PHE A 12 -7.83 11.74 -1.17
C PHE A 12 -8.18 11.63 0.31
N ASP A 13 -8.41 10.43 0.73
CA ASP A 13 -8.58 10.02 2.12
C ASP A 13 -7.72 8.79 2.35
N LEU A 14 -6.76 8.91 3.25
CA LEU A 14 -5.75 7.88 3.50
C LEU A 14 -6.40 6.61 4.06
N ALA A 15 -7.32 6.77 5.03
CA ALA A 15 -8.02 5.66 5.64
C ALA A 15 -8.88 4.92 4.61
N GLN A 16 -9.72 5.64 3.86
CA GLN A 16 -10.53 5.04 2.80
C GLN A 16 -9.66 4.33 1.76
N THR A 17 -8.53 4.92 1.39
CA THR A 17 -7.64 4.35 0.38
C THR A 17 -6.95 3.07 0.85
N LEU A 18 -6.48 3.01 2.10
CA LEU A 18 -5.78 1.83 2.62
C LEU A 18 -6.75 0.74 3.09
N GLU A 19 -7.88 1.10 3.69
CA GLU A 19 -8.80 0.14 4.31
C GLU A 19 -9.87 -0.42 3.36
N CYS A 20 -9.97 0.06 2.11
CA CYS A 20 -10.97 -0.43 1.15
C CYS A 20 -10.70 -1.86 0.60
N GLY A 21 -9.67 -2.54 1.08
CA GLY A 21 -9.37 -3.93 0.71
C GLY A 21 -8.48 -4.09 -0.52
N GLN A 22 -7.85 -3.02 -1.00
CA GLN A 22 -6.87 -3.11 -2.08
C GLN A 22 -5.42 -3.29 -1.58
N CYS A 23 -5.13 -2.96 -0.32
CA CYS A 23 -3.83 -3.05 0.31
C CYS A 23 -3.93 -3.94 1.56
N PHE A 24 -2.92 -4.79 1.83
CA PHE A 24 -2.93 -5.75 2.93
C PHE A 24 -1.66 -5.70 3.78
N HIS A 25 -0.72 -4.83 3.45
CA HIS A 25 0.60 -4.75 4.11
C HIS A 25 0.79 -3.39 4.77
N PHE A 26 -0.17 -3.04 5.61
CA PHE A 26 -0.10 -1.86 6.46
C PHE A 26 -0.48 -2.20 7.91
N VAL A 27 -0.07 -1.34 8.82
CA VAL A 27 -0.47 -1.34 10.23
C VAL A 27 -1.09 0.02 10.52
N LYS A 28 -2.28 0.02 11.08
CA LYS A 28 -2.94 1.23 11.58
C LYS A 28 -2.41 1.52 12.98
N LEU A 29 -1.84 2.69 13.19
CA LEU A 29 -1.34 3.14 14.49
C LEU A 29 -2.41 3.95 15.24
N ASP A 30 -3.16 4.80 14.52
CA ASP A 30 -4.28 5.58 15.03
C ASP A 30 -5.29 5.81 13.88
N GLU A 31 -6.36 6.61 14.10
CA GLU A 31 -7.46 6.78 13.14
C GLU A 31 -7.00 7.17 11.73
N GLU A 32 -6.02 8.05 11.61
CA GLU A 32 -5.47 8.52 10.33
C GLU A 32 -3.94 8.40 10.27
N ASP A 33 -3.38 7.43 11.01
CA ASP A 33 -1.94 7.21 11.11
C ASP A 33 -1.58 5.76 10.80
N TYR A 34 -0.71 5.56 9.80
CA TYR A 34 -0.43 4.26 9.22
C TYR A 34 1.05 4.06 8.95
N VAL A 35 1.48 2.82 9.09
CA VAL A 35 2.75 2.35 8.55
C VAL A 35 2.48 1.29 7.51
N LEU A 36 3.07 1.45 6.33
CA LEU A 36 2.91 0.48 5.24
C LEU A 36 4.26 0.14 4.61
N ALA A 37 4.32 -1.06 4.03
CA ALA A 37 5.46 -1.51 3.24
C ALA A 37 5.03 -1.69 1.79
N ALA A 38 5.66 -0.98 0.86
CA ALA A 38 5.36 -1.07 -0.57
C ALA A 38 6.57 -0.70 -1.42
N LYS A 39 6.69 -1.30 -2.60
CA LYS A 39 7.78 -1.02 -3.57
C LYS A 39 9.19 -1.14 -2.96
N GLY A 40 9.35 -2.00 -1.95
CA GLY A 40 10.60 -2.20 -1.23
C GLY A 40 10.98 -1.12 -0.22
N HIS A 41 10.05 -0.22 0.11
CA HIS A 41 10.18 0.83 1.12
C HIS A 41 9.22 0.60 2.29
N VAL A 42 9.51 1.20 3.43
CA VAL A 42 8.59 1.31 4.57
C VAL A 42 8.26 2.78 4.73
N LEU A 43 6.98 3.10 4.82
CA LEU A 43 6.47 4.45 4.98
C LEU A 43 5.65 4.55 6.25
N HIS A 44 5.94 5.55 7.07
CA HIS A 44 5.04 6.06 8.08
C HIS A 44 4.34 7.30 7.51
N VAL A 45 3.02 7.30 7.48
CA VAL A 45 2.21 8.36 6.86
C VAL A 45 0.96 8.63 7.67
N SER A 46 0.62 9.91 7.83
CA SER A 46 -0.64 10.33 8.43
C SER A 46 -1.35 11.37 7.58
N GLN A 47 -2.64 11.50 7.81
CA GLN A 47 -3.44 12.57 7.23
C GLN A 47 -4.17 13.34 8.32
N GLU A 48 -4.10 14.67 8.27
CA GLU A 48 -4.86 15.58 9.11
C GLU A 48 -5.53 16.60 8.18
N ASP A 49 -6.85 16.52 8.10
CA ASP A 49 -7.65 17.30 7.15
C ASP A 49 -7.16 17.12 5.69
N ASP A 50 -6.72 18.21 5.07
CA ASP A 50 -6.21 18.25 3.70
C ASP A 50 -4.67 18.12 3.60
N THR A 51 -4.01 17.77 4.70
CA THR A 51 -2.55 17.67 4.77
C THR A 51 -2.12 16.23 5.02
N VAL A 52 -1.29 15.69 4.13
CA VAL A 52 -0.69 14.37 4.28
C VAL A 52 0.78 14.53 4.67
N THR A 53 1.18 13.91 5.77
CA THR A 53 2.56 13.92 6.26
C THR A 53 3.21 12.57 6.01
N PHE A 54 4.31 12.56 5.26
CA PHE A 54 5.19 11.43 5.02
C PHE A 54 6.38 11.57 5.95
N TYR A 55 6.43 10.79 7.01
CA TYR A 55 7.48 10.88 8.03
C TYR A 55 8.79 10.30 7.52
N ASP A 56 9.90 10.88 7.94
CA ASP A 56 11.26 10.47 7.58
C ASP A 56 11.47 10.28 6.06
N THR A 57 10.72 11.01 5.23
CA THR A 57 10.70 10.89 3.78
C THR A 57 11.23 12.18 3.14
N GLU A 58 12.25 12.07 2.32
CA GLU A 58 12.77 13.19 1.53
C GLU A 58 11.89 13.43 0.30
N GLU A 59 11.90 14.68 -0.23
CA GLU A 59 11.11 15.06 -1.40
C GLU A 59 11.38 14.14 -2.62
N ASP A 60 12.64 13.77 -2.83
CA ASP A 60 13.02 12.88 -3.93
C ASP A 60 12.39 11.48 -3.80
N GLU A 61 12.31 10.94 -2.59
CA GLU A 61 11.64 9.66 -2.34
C GLU A 61 10.13 9.79 -2.55
N TYR A 62 9.51 10.86 -2.05
CA TYR A 62 8.10 11.12 -2.30
C TYR A 62 7.81 11.17 -3.80
N VAL A 63 8.56 11.94 -4.57
CA VAL A 63 8.35 12.13 -6.02
C VAL A 63 8.55 10.83 -6.80
N ASN A 64 9.56 10.05 -6.44
CA ASN A 64 9.93 8.85 -7.21
C ASN A 64 9.16 7.58 -6.80
N VAL A 65 8.59 7.52 -5.59
CA VAL A 65 7.95 6.31 -5.06
C VAL A 65 6.49 6.57 -4.70
N TRP A 66 6.26 7.44 -3.72
CA TRP A 66 4.97 7.57 -3.06
C TRP A 66 3.93 8.32 -3.88
N LYS A 67 4.35 9.32 -4.65
CA LYS A 67 3.47 10.08 -5.54
C LYS A 67 2.79 9.19 -6.58
N ASP A 68 3.57 8.29 -7.21
CA ASP A 68 3.05 7.28 -8.12
C ASP A 68 2.23 6.22 -7.38
N TYR A 69 2.72 5.73 -6.23
CA TYR A 69 2.03 4.70 -5.45
C TYR A 69 0.60 5.09 -5.08
N PHE A 70 0.39 6.33 -4.60
CA PHE A 70 -0.91 6.86 -4.24
C PHE A 70 -1.68 7.50 -5.42
N ASP A 71 -1.17 7.37 -6.66
CA ASP A 71 -1.79 7.92 -7.89
C ASP A 71 -2.12 9.43 -7.76
N MET A 72 -1.19 10.22 -7.21
CA MET A 72 -1.43 11.62 -6.84
C MET A 72 -1.54 12.56 -8.04
N ASP A 73 -1.06 12.17 -9.23
CA ASP A 73 -1.12 12.98 -10.44
C ASP A 73 -2.47 12.90 -11.17
N ARG A 74 -3.32 11.94 -10.81
CA ARG A 74 -4.60 11.72 -11.50
C ARG A 74 -5.69 12.62 -10.96
N ASP A 75 -6.44 13.24 -11.86
CA ASP A 75 -7.62 14.06 -11.54
C ASP A 75 -8.85 13.18 -11.27
N TYR A 76 -9.04 12.83 -9.99
CA TYR A 76 -10.17 12.02 -9.53
C TYR A 76 -11.48 12.81 -9.54
N SER A 77 -11.47 14.13 -9.39
CA SER A 77 -12.66 14.97 -9.53
C SER A 77 -13.28 14.85 -10.92
N ALA A 78 -12.43 14.93 -11.96
CA ALA A 78 -12.90 14.78 -13.34
C ALA A 78 -13.42 13.37 -13.63
N ILE A 79 -12.81 12.32 -13.03
CA ILE A 79 -13.28 10.94 -13.19
C ILE A 79 -14.65 10.77 -12.54
N LYS A 80 -14.82 11.20 -11.27
CA LYS A 80 -16.09 11.12 -10.54
C LYS A 80 -17.21 11.85 -11.25
N LYS A 81 -16.92 13.05 -11.75
CA LYS A 81 -17.90 13.82 -12.56
C LYS A 81 -18.37 13.05 -13.78
N LYS A 82 -17.45 12.44 -14.54
CA LYS A 82 -17.79 11.62 -15.72
C LYS A 82 -18.60 10.37 -15.35
N LEU A 83 -18.34 9.77 -14.19
CA LEU A 83 -19.10 8.62 -13.70
C LEU A 83 -20.55 9.03 -13.37
N LEU A 84 -20.74 10.16 -12.68
CA LEU A 84 -22.06 10.69 -12.34
C LEU A 84 -22.86 11.09 -13.58
N GLU A 85 -22.21 11.60 -14.64
CA GLU A 85 -22.84 11.90 -15.91
C GLU A 85 -23.33 10.64 -16.65
N LYS A 86 -22.73 9.47 -16.37
CA LYS A 86 -23.11 8.20 -17.00
C LYS A 86 -24.23 7.47 -16.29
N ASP A 87 -24.24 7.46 -14.96
CA ASP A 87 -25.23 6.74 -14.16
C ASP A 87 -25.39 7.39 -12.79
N ASP A 88 -26.57 8.00 -12.58
CA ASP A 88 -26.93 8.63 -11.30
C ASP A 88 -26.95 7.65 -10.12
N LYS A 89 -27.08 6.34 -10.36
CA LYS A 89 -27.04 5.30 -9.31
C LYS A 89 -25.70 5.18 -8.64
N LEU A 90 -24.64 5.68 -9.26
CA LEU A 90 -23.29 5.68 -8.68
C LEU A 90 -23.09 6.77 -7.64
N LYS A 91 -24.05 7.70 -7.49
CA LYS A 91 -23.90 8.86 -6.63
C LYS A 91 -23.59 8.49 -5.18
N ASP A 92 -24.40 7.64 -4.58
CA ASP A 92 -24.24 7.25 -3.17
C ASP A 92 -22.89 6.53 -2.93
N ALA A 93 -22.47 5.69 -3.88
CA ALA A 93 -21.21 4.99 -3.81
C ALA A 93 -20.01 5.96 -3.94
N ILE A 94 -20.09 6.93 -4.85
CA ILE A 94 -19.04 7.94 -5.03
C ILE A 94 -18.96 8.85 -3.80
N GLU A 95 -20.10 9.27 -3.24
CA GLU A 95 -20.12 10.13 -2.05
C GLU A 95 -19.59 9.41 -0.81
N SER A 96 -19.93 8.13 -0.62
CA SER A 96 -19.45 7.34 0.52
C SER A 96 -17.96 7.03 0.49
N MET A 97 -17.38 6.93 -0.71
CA MET A 97 -15.96 6.58 -0.92
C MET A 97 -15.23 7.69 -1.69
N TRP A 98 -15.52 8.95 -1.33
CA TRP A 98 -15.02 10.11 -2.08
C TRP A 98 -13.51 10.21 -2.12
N GLY A 99 -12.82 9.83 -1.04
CA GLY A 99 -11.37 9.94 -0.90
C GLY A 99 -10.57 8.77 -1.43
N VAL A 100 -11.22 7.70 -1.91
CA VAL A 100 -10.50 6.50 -2.38
C VAL A 100 -9.72 6.79 -3.66
N ARG A 101 -8.43 6.42 -3.64
CA ARG A 101 -7.58 6.34 -4.83
C ARG A 101 -7.17 4.89 -5.10
N ILE A 102 -6.91 4.57 -6.35
CA ILE A 102 -6.42 3.25 -6.75
C ILE A 102 -4.90 3.25 -6.65
N LEU A 103 -4.36 2.42 -5.74
CA LEU A 103 -2.94 2.32 -5.51
C LEU A 103 -2.21 1.65 -6.69
N ASN A 104 -1.12 2.24 -7.14
CA ASN A 104 -0.23 1.66 -8.15
C ASN A 104 0.76 0.68 -7.50
N GLN A 105 0.23 -0.45 -7.05
CA GLN A 105 0.97 -1.48 -6.35
C GLN A 105 1.82 -2.32 -7.31
N ASP A 106 2.90 -2.93 -6.79
CA ASP A 106 3.61 -3.98 -7.51
C ASP A 106 2.74 -5.24 -7.60
N PHE A 107 2.65 -5.82 -8.80
CA PHE A 107 1.78 -6.98 -9.05
C PHE A 107 2.13 -8.18 -8.17
N PHE A 108 3.42 -8.46 -8.00
CA PHE A 108 3.85 -9.63 -7.24
C PHE A 108 3.68 -9.41 -5.72
N GLU A 109 4.02 -8.23 -5.22
CA GLU A 109 3.75 -7.80 -3.84
C GLU A 109 2.27 -7.95 -3.50
N THR A 110 1.39 -7.42 -4.36
CA THR A 110 -0.07 -7.50 -4.21
C THR A 110 -0.56 -8.95 -4.22
N LEU A 111 -0.09 -9.76 -5.16
CA LEU A 111 -0.49 -11.16 -5.26
C LEU A 111 -0.12 -11.94 -3.98
N ILE A 112 1.11 -11.79 -3.49
CA ILE A 112 1.58 -12.49 -2.29
C ILE A 112 0.83 -12.01 -1.04
N SER A 113 0.66 -10.70 -0.87
CA SER A 113 -0.05 -10.13 0.27
C SER A 113 -1.52 -10.57 0.30
N PHE A 114 -2.18 -10.62 -0.87
CA PHE A 114 -3.54 -11.13 -1.00
C PHE A 114 -3.65 -12.62 -0.61
N ILE A 115 -2.71 -13.46 -1.07
CA ILE A 115 -2.68 -14.88 -0.71
C ILE A 115 -2.50 -15.06 0.81
N ILE A 116 -1.64 -14.26 1.42
CA ILE A 116 -1.40 -14.29 2.87
C ILE A 116 -2.64 -13.82 3.64
N SER A 117 -3.27 -12.72 3.25
CA SER A 117 -4.45 -12.16 3.91
C SER A 117 -5.64 -13.13 3.92
N LYS A 118 -5.85 -13.85 2.82
CA LYS A 118 -6.92 -14.86 2.73
C LYS A 118 -6.72 -16.06 3.65
N LYS A 119 -5.53 -16.28 4.18
CA LYS A 119 -5.21 -17.39 5.09
C LYS A 119 -5.37 -17.06 6.56
N GLU A 120 -5.38 -15.81 6.94
CA GLU A 120 -5.64 -15.44 8.34
C GLU A 120 -7.05 -15.83 8.78
N GLU A 121 -7.99 -15.95 7.83
CA GLU A 121 -9.32 -16.54 8.08
C GLU A 121 -9.28 -18.06 8.32
N VAL A 122 -8.19 -18.75 7.99
CA VAL A 122 -8.01 -20.20 8.17
C VAL A 122 -6.76 -20.45 9.03
N ASN A 123 -6.99 -20.65 10.29
CA ASN A 123 -6.03 -20.90 11.39
C ASN A 123 -4.95 -21.96 11.03
N THR A 124 -3.87 -21.57 10.33
CA THR A 124 -2.74 -22.47 10.07
C THR A 124 -1.41 -21.72 9.85
N SER A 125 -0.70 -21.47 10.92
CA SER A 125 0.63 -20.83 10.93
C SER A 125 1.72 -21.61 10.16
N SER A 126 1.54 -22.90 9.91
CA SER A 126 2.52 -23.76 9.21
C SER A 126 2.41 -23.72 7.68
N LEU A 127 1.23 -23.42 7.13
CA LEU A 127 1.00 -23.40 5.68
C LEU A 127 1.54 -22.13 5.00
N ASN A 128 1.72 -21.03 5.74
CA ASN A 128 2.26 -19.78 5.22
C ASN A 128 3.69 -19.93 4.71
N TYR A 129 4.53 -20.65 5.44
CA TYR A 129 5.91 -20.95 5.01
C TYR A 129 5.95 -21.89 3.81
N ILE A 130 5.04 -22.87 3.74
CA ILE A 130 5.00 -23.86 2.66
C ILE A 130 4.59 -23.22 1.34
N ILE A 131 3.63 -22.29 1.33
CA ILE A 131 3.21 -21.63 0.08
C ILE A 131 4.26 -20.63 -0.40
N ILE A 132 4.85 -19.85 0.50
CA ILE A 132 5.98 -18.98 0.18
C ILE A 132 7.12 -19.82 -0.40
N TYR A 133 7.42 -20.97 0.19
CA TYR A 133 8.47 -21.87 -0.28
C TYR A 133 8.11 -22.54 -1.61
N PHE A 134 6.87 -23.03 -1.79
CA PHE A 134 6.43 -23.70 -3.03
C PHE A 134 6.20 -22.77 -4.22
N ILE A 135 5.82 -21.53 -4.00
CA ILE A 135 5.63 -20.55 -5.08
C ILE A 135 6.95 -19.86 -5.43
N LEU A 136 7.84 -19.62 -4.45
CA LEU A 136 9.10 -18.94 -4.70
C LEU A 136 10.19 -19.86 -5.25
N THR A 137 10.26 -21.13 -4.82
CA THR A 137 11.31 -22.05 -5.30
C THR A 137 11.25 -22.36 -6.80
N PRO A 138 10.10 -22.62 -7.45
CA PRO A 138 10.08 -22.83 -8.90
C PRO A 138 10.37 -21.56 -9.70
N LEU A 139 9.98 -20.37 -9.20
CA LEU A 139 10.29 -19.08 -9.82
C LEU A 139 11.79 -18.75 -9.72
N VAL A 140 12.43 -19.08 -8.62
CA VAL A 140 13.89 -18.93 -8.41
C VAL A 140 14.68 -19.87 -9.33
N ILE A 141 14.17 -21.09 -9.58
CA ILE A 141 14.84 -22.08 -10.44
C ILE A 141 14.71 -21.75 -11.93
N ILE A 142 13.60 -21.13 -12.34
CA ILE A 142 13.32 -20.85 -13.77
C ILE A 142 14.01 -19.58 -14.28
N SER A 143 14.48 -18.67 -13.43
CA SER A 143 15.11 -17.43 -13.90
C SER A 143 16.39 -17.12 -13.18
N GLY A 144 17.51 -17.37 -13.85
CA GLY A 144 18.84 -16.80 -13.49
C GLY A 144 18.85 -15.24 -13.47
N PHE A 145 17.73 -14.62 -13.66
CA PHE A 145 17.48 -13.17 -13.65
C PHE A 145 17.11 -12.61 -12.26
N LEU A 146 16.83 -13.46 -11.26
CA LEU A 146 16.18 -13.08 -10.00
C LEU A 146 17.13 -12.71 -8.85
N LYS A 147 18.43 -12.64 -9.01
CA LYS A 147 19.34 -12.21 -7.94
C LYS A 147 19.02 -10.80 -7.39
N SER A 148 18.56 -9.90 -8.23
CA SER A 148 18.16 -8.55 -7.84
C SER A 148 16.78 -8.52 -7.13
N PHE A 149 15.92 -9.46 -7.49
CA PHE A 149 14.55 -9.55 -6.98
C PHE A 149 14.49 -10.23 -5.60
N GLU A 150 15.29 -11.29 -5.42
CA GLU A 150 15.43 -12.03 -4.16
C GLU A 150 15.95 -11.12 -3.03
N VAL A 151 16.93 -10.26 -3.34
CA VAL A 151 17.46 -9.27 -2.38
C VAL A 151 16.42 -8.25 -1.97
N ARG A 152 15.57 -7.77 -2.89
CA ARG A 152 14.50 -6.80 -2.59
C ARG A 152 13.38 -7.40 -1.74
N LEU A 153 12.93 -8.61 -2.06
CA LEU A 153 11.87 -9.29 -1.31
C LEU A 153 12.35 -9.65 0.12
N ILE A 154 13.56 -10.17 0.25
CA ILE A 154 14.16 -10.49 1.55
C ILE A 154 14.34 -9.21 2.38
N SER A 155 14.78 -8.13 1.76
CA SER A 155 14.93 -6.82 2.42
C SER A 155 13.59 -6.26 2.90
N ALA A 156 12.55 -6.30 2.07
CA ALA A 156 11.21 -5.82 2.43
C ALA A 156 10.59 -6.65 3.58
N VAL A 157 10.66 -7.98 3.49
CA VAL A 157 10.14 -8.89 4.53
C VAL A 157 10.95 -8.76 5.83
N GLN A 158 12.27 -8.61 5.75
CA GLN A 158 13.11 -8.42 6.94
C GLN A 158 12.87 -7.05 7.59
N SER A 159 12.75 -5.99 6.80
CA SER A 159 12.44 -4.65 7.30
C SER A 159 11.08 -4.61 7.98
N PHE A 160 10.06 -5.22 7.39
CA PHE A 160 8.73 -5.35 7.98
C PHE A 160 8.75 -6.19 9.26
N HIS A 161 9.49 -7.30 9.30
CA HIS A 161 9.62 -8.14 10.49
C HIS A 161 10.37 -7.44 11.64
N ILE A 162 11.42 -6.68 11.32
CA ILE A 162 12.17 -5.88 12.31
C ILE A 162 11.29 -4.78 12.86
N TYR A 163 10.54 -4.09 11.98
CA TYR A 163 9.61 -3.05 12.37
C TYR A 163 8.49 -3.57 13.28
N LEU A 164 7.83 -4.68 12.92
CA LEU A 164 6.83 -5.32 13.78
C LEU A 164 7.37 -5.67 15.16
N LYS A 165 8.62 -6.14 15.26
CA LYS A 165 9.27 -6.39 16.55
C LYS A 165 9.53 -5.13 17.38
N GLN A 166 9.77 -3.98 16.73
CA GLN A 166 10.03 -2.72 17.42
C GLN A 166 8.76 -2.01 17.89
N VAL A 167 7.64 -2.26 17.21
CA VAL A 167 6.34 -1.60 17.49
C VAL A 167 5.47 -2.42 18.46
N ILE A 168 5.64 -3.75 18.50
CA ILE A 168 4.83 -4.66 19.33
C ILE A 168 5.52 -4.99 20.69
N LEU A 169 6.80 -4.68 20.84
CA LEU A 169 7.55 -4.80 22.10
C LEU A 169 7.80 -3.45 22.73
#